data_9abb9b699b663f36fe2d6cd8c27449a3
#
_entry.id   9abb9b699b663f36fe2d6cd8c27449a3
#
_cell.length_a   1.000
_cell.length_b   1.000
_cell.length_c   1.000
_cell.angle_alpha   90.00
_cell.angle_beta   90.00
_cell.angle_gamma   90.00
#
_symmetry.space_group_name_H-M   'P 1'
#
loop_
_entity.id
_entity.type
_entity.pdbx_description
1 polymer ?
#
loop_
_entity_poly.entity_id
_entity_poly.type
_entity_poly.pdbx_seq_one_letter_code
_entity_poly.pdbx_strand_id
1 'polypeptide(L)'
;MERKQIIFLMTDTTRKDMLGCYGNPRMKTPNLDKLAENGIRYENAYTCQPVCGPARSAIFTGTFPHTNGMVTNSIAMGDNVKTVGQRLTDAGIHCGYIGKWHLDGGDYFGLGTCPDGWDEEYWYDMRC
;
A
#
# COMPACT_ATOMS: atom_id res chain seq x y z
N MET A 1 20.32 -19.79 1.67
CA MET A 1 18.86 -19.58 1.79
C MET A 1 18.36 -18.96 0.51
N GLU A 2 17.31 -19.51 -0.09
CA GLU A 2 16.66 -18.94 -1.27
C GLU A 2 16.04 -17.59 -0.88
N ARG A 3 16.38 -16.52 -1.61
CA ARG A 3 15.83 -15.19 -1.33
C ARG A 3 14.37 -15.17 -1.79
N LYS A 4 13.45 -15.04 -0.86
CA LYS A 4 12.03 -14.83 -1.18
C LYS A 4 11.82 -13.40 -1.63
N GLN A 5 11.12 -13.22 -2.74
CA GLN A 5 10.68 -11.92 -3.22
C GLN A 5 9.19 -11.77 -2.89
N ILE A 6 8.82 -10.60 -2.39
CA ILE A 6 7.43 -10.25 -2.09
C ILE A 6 7.08 -9.03 -2.95
N ILE A 7 6.04 -9.15 -3.73
CA ILE A 7 5.47 -8.03 -4.51
C ILE A 7 4.12 -7.70 -3.89
N PHE A 8 3.99 -6.48 -3.37
CA PHE A 8 2.73 -5.94 -2.90
C PHE A 8 2.16 -5.00 -3.96
N LEU A 9 1.07 -5.40 -4.61
CA LEU A 9 0.39 -4.62 -5.63
C LEU A 9 -0.91 -4.06 -5.05
N MET A 10 -1.05 -2.74 -5.09
CA MET A 10 -2.24 -2.05 -4.62
C MET A 10 -2.78 -1.11 -5.68
N THR A 11 -4.06 -1.19 -5.95
CA THR A 11 -4.79 -0.22 -6.79
C THR A 11 -5.51 0.79 -5.92
N ASP A 12 -5.46 2.06 -6.30
CA ASP A 12 -6.21 3.11 -5.61
C ASP A 12 -7.67 3.12 -6.10
N THR A 13 -8.59 3.39 -5.19
CA THR A 13 -10.03 3.61 -5.51
C THR A 13 -10.71 2.45 -6.25
N THR A 14 -10.22 1.23 -6.11
CA THR A 14 -10.79 0.05 -6.79
C THR A 14 -11.72 -0.71 -5.83
N ARG A 15 -12.98 -0.80 -6.20
CA ARG A 15 -13.96 -1.61 -5.48
C ARG A 15 -13.90 -3.07 -5.95
N LYS A 16 -14.25 -3.98 -5.06
CA LYS A 16 -14.33 -5.42 -5.30
C LYS A 16 -15.16 -5.77 -6.54
N ASP A 17 -16.30 -5.10 -6.73
CA ASP A 17 -17.21 -5.34 -7.85
C ASP A 17 -16.71 -4.77 -9.21
N MET A 18 -15.52 -4.18 -9.24
CA MET A 18 -14.84 -3.77 -10.48
C MET A 18 -13.97 -4.89 -11.06
N LEU A 19 -13.91 -6.06 -10.47
CA LEU A 19 -13.06 -7.17 -10.90
C LEU A 19 -13.89 -8.35 -11.41
N GLY A 20 -13.44 -8.99 -12.50
CA GLY A 20 -14.09 -10.16 -13.09
C GLY A 20 -14.19 -11.33 -12.12
N CYS A 21 -13.12 -11.62 -11.37
CA CYS A 21 -13.07 -12.69 -10.37
C CYS A 21 -14.08 -12.52 -9.22
N TYR A 22 -14.66 -11.34 -9.03
CA TYR A 22 -15.75 -11.09 -8.10
C TYR A 22 -17.13 -11.02 -8.77
N GLY A 23 -17.23 -11.53 -10.00
CA GLY A 23 -18.51 -11.71 -10.69
C GLY A 23 -18.96 -10.54 -11.55
N ASN A 24 -18.09 -9.60 -11.89
CA ASN A 24 -18.45 -8.51 -12.81
C ASN A 24 -18.26 -8.94 -14.28
N PRO A 25 -19.34 -9.23 -15.04
CA PRO A 25 -19.20 -9.71 -16.41
C PRO A 25 -18.78 -8.63 -17.42
N ARG A 26 -18.83 -7.36 -17.02
CA ARG A 26 -18.47 -6.22 -17.87
C ARG A 26 -16.99 -5.89 -17.80
N MET A 27 -16.32 -6.29 -16.72
CA MET A 27 -14.90 -6.02 -16.50
C MET A 27 -14.06 -7.20 -16.98
N LYS A 28 -13.12 -6.91 -17.85
CA LYS A 28 -12.17 -7.91 -18.36
C LYS A 28 -10.85 -7.75 -17.61
N THR A 29 -10.66 -8.57 -16.59
CA THR A 29 -9.46 -8.57 -15.73
C THR A 29 -8.73 -9.92 -15.74
N PRO A 30 -8.34 -10.46 -16.93
CA PRO A 30 -7.92 -11.84 -17.07
C PRO A 30 -6.70 -12.21 -16.23
N ASN A 31 -5.77 -11.28 -16.01
CA ASN A 31 -4.59 -11.55 -15.21
C ASN A 31 -4.92 -11.60 -13.70
N LEU A 32 -5.80 -10.73 -13.22
CA LEU A 32 -6.28 -10.77 -11.82
C LEU A 32 -7.18 -11.98 -11.58
N ASP A 33 -8.01 -12.32 -12.57
CA ASP A 33 -8.85 -13.51 -12.52
C ASP A 33 -7.98 -14.78 -12.40
N LYS A 34 -6.91 -14.87 -13.18
CA LYS A 34 -5.92 -15.96 -13.12
C LYS A 34 -5.17 -16.00 -11.77
N LEU A 35 -4.84 -14.85 -11.19
CA LEU A 35 -4.25 -14.80 -9.85
C LEU A 35 -5.23 -15.31 -8.81
N ALA A 36 -6.51 -14.96 -8.91
CA ALA A 36 -7.55 -15.42 -8.01
C ALA A 36 -7.80 -16.94 -8.12
N GLU A 37 -7.69 -17.50 -9.32
CA GLU A 37 -7.83 -18.95 -9.56
C GLU A 37 -6.66 -19.75 -8.95
N ASN A 38 -5.45 -19.21 -8.97
CA ASN A 38 -4.23 -19.90 -8.53
C ASN A 38 -3.76 -19.52 -7.12
N GLY A 39 -4.47 -18.60 -6.46
CA GLY A 39 -4.12 -18.07 -5.15
C GLY A 39 -5.27 -18.13 -4.16
N ILE A 40 -5.22 -17.23 -3.19
CA ILE A 40 -6.29 -17.06 -2.20
C ILE A 40 -7.04 -15.78 -2.52
N ARG A 41 -8.34 -15.88 -2.73
CA ARG A 41 -9.24 -14.75 -2.91
C ARG A 41 -10.07 -14.54 -1.65
N TYR A 42 -10.00 -13.36 -1.06
CA TYR A 42 -10.79 -12.99 0.10
C TYR A 42 -12.15 -12.42 -0.32
N GLU A 43 -13.22 -13.05 0.11
CA GLU A 43 -14.59 -12.56 -0.17
C GLU A 43 -14.93 -11.32 0.66
N ASN A 44 -14.42 -11.25 1.87
CA ASN A 44 -14.66 -10.15 2.79
C ASN A 44 -13.33 -9.62 3.31
N ALA A 45 -12.90 -8.49 2.76
CA ALA A 45 -11.77 -7.71 3.22
C ALA A 45 -12.25 -6.28 3.54
N TYR A 46 -11.88 -5.78 4.70
CA TYR A 46 -12.33 -4.48 5.20
C TYR A 46 -11.13 -3.57 5.46
N THR A 47 -11.29 -2.30 5.14
CA THR A 47 -10.38 -1.26 5.59
C THR A 47 -10.91 -0.61 6.87
N CYS A 48 -9.99 -0.20 7.75
CA CYS A 48 -10.36 0.51 8.98
C CYS A 48 -10.91 1.92 8.71
N GLN A 49 -10.53 2.53 7.57
CA GLN A 49 -11.03 3.83 7.12
C GLN A 49 -10.92 3.91 5.59
N PRO A 50 -12.01 4.13 4.86
CA PRO A 50 -12.03 4.13 3.40
C PRO A 50 -11.61 5.49 2.81
N VAL A 51 -10.45 5.99 3.25
CA VAL A 51 -9.83 7.24 2.79
C VAL A 51 -8.35 6.95 2.51
N CYS A 52 -7.79 7.54 1.46
CA CYS A 52 -6.47 7.17 0.91
C CYS A 52 -5.35 7.12 1.94
N GLY A 53 -5.03 8.23 2.57
CA GLY A 53 -3.95 8.33 3.55
C GLY A 53 -4.15 7.42 4.78
N PRO A 54 -5.30 7.53 5.47
CA PRO A 54 -5.62 6.65 6.60
C PRO A 54 -5.56 5.16 6.27
N ALA A 55 -6.11 4.73 5.13
CA ALA A 55 -6.03 3.33 4.70
C ALA A 55 -4.59 2.89 4.42
N ARG A 56 -3.82 3.74 3.73
CA ARG A 56 -2.40 3.48 3.45
C ARG A 56 -1.58 3.40 4.73
N SER A 57 -1.76 4.35 5.65
CA SER A 57 -1.05 4.35 6.92
C SER A 57 -1.31 3.06 7.71
N ALA A 58 -2.54 2.60 7.74
CA ALA A 58 -2.89 1.33 8.38
C ALA A 58 -2.24 0.12 7.69
N ILE A 59 -2.21 0.07 6.36
CA ILE A 59 -1.55 -0.99 5.59
C ILE A 59 -0.05 -1.00 5.86
N PHE A 60 0.60 0.16 5.83
CA PHE A 60 2.06 0.23 5.97
C PHE A 60 2.56 0.13 7.42
N THR A 61 1.72 0.36 8.41
CA THR A 61 2.13 0.28 9.83
C THR A 61 1.53 -0.90 10.58
N GLY A 62 0.42 -1.47 10.08
CA GLY A 62 -0.36 -2.47 10.81
C GLY A 62 -1.12 -1.88 11.99
N THR A 63 -1.30 -0.56 12.08
CA THR A 63 -2.01 0.13 13.17
C THR A 63 -3.19 0.94 12.66
N PHE A 64 -4.15 1.21 13.54
CA PHE A 64 -5.26 2.08 13.20
C PHE A 64 -4.81 3.55 13.00
N PRO A 65 -5.49 4.34 12.16
CA PRO A 65 -5.16 5.74 11.90
C PRO A 65 -5.06 6.62 13.16
N HIS A 66 -5.89 6.39 14.16
CA HIS A 66 -5.80 7.13 15.44
C HIS A 66 -4.53 6.80 16.24
N THR A 67 -3.90 5.65 15.98
CA THR A 67 -2.64 5.26 16.64
C THR A 67 -1.43 5.86 15.93
N ASN A 68 -1.43 5.88 14.59
CA ASN A 68 -0.32 6.42 13.79
C ASN A 68 -0.49 7.90 13.43
N GLY A 69 -1.58 8.55 13.88
CA GLY A 69 -1.85 9.97 13.71
C GLY A 69 -2.49 10.38 12.40
N MET A 70 -2.50 9.52 11.39
CA MET A 70 -3.02 9.86 10.06
C MET A 70 -4.53 9.62 9.96
N VAL A 71 -5.31 10.49 10.56
CA VAL A 71 -6.79 10.37 10.60
C VAL A 71 -7.50 11.02 9.40
N THR A 72 -6.80 11.81 8.60
CA THR A 72 -7.28 12.43 7.35
C THR A 72 -6.18 12.45 6.31
N ASN A 73 -6.52 12.77 5.05
CA ASN A 73 -5.54 12.92 3.97
C ASN A 73 -4.59 14.12 4.13
N SER A 74 -4.95 15.09 4.96
CA SER A 74 -4.23 16.35 5.12
C SER A 74 -3.23 16.35 6.28
N ILE A 75 -3.11 15.22 6.98
CA ILE A 75 -2.21 15.08 8.15
C ILE A 75 -1.18 14.01 7.81
N ALA A 76 0.09 14.33 8.01
CA ALA A 76 1.17 13.35 7.90
C ALA A 76 0.99 12.20 8.90
N MET A 77 1.44 11.04 8.53
CA MET A 77 1.61 9.94 9.48
C MET A 77 2.66 10.32 10.53
N GLY A 78 2.41 10.02 11.79
CA GLY A 78 3.38 10.23 12.86
C GLY A 78 4.59 9.31 12.74
N ASP A 79 5.67 9.70 13.38
CA ASP A 79 6.93 8.94 13.47
C ASP A 79 6.97 7.94 14.65
N ASN A 80 5.89 7.88 15.41
CA ASN A 80 5.74 7.03 16.59
C ASN A 80 5.56 5.53 16.26
N VAL A 81 5.34 5.19 14.99
CA VAL A 81 5.11 3.81 14.53
C VAL A 81 5.95 3.51 13.30
N LYS A 82 6.76 2.46 13.35
CA LYS A 82 7.54 2.01 12.19
C LYS A 82 6.66 1.45 11.09
N THR A 83 6.98 1.81 9.86
CA THR A 83 6.38 1.23 8.66
C THR A 83 6.91 -0.19 8.38
N VAL A 84 6.24 -0.91 7.51
CA VAL A 84 6.71 -2.20 7.01
C VAL A 84 8.07 -2.08 6.32
N GLY A 85 8.33 -0.99 5.58
CA GLY A 85 9.63 -0.71 4.97
C GLY A 85 10.73 -0.65 6.02
N GLN A 86 10.57 0.17 7.05
CA GLN A 86 11.54 0.28 8.15
C GLN A 86 11.77 -1.07 8.86
N ARG A 87 10.72 -1.85 9.10
CA ARG A 87 10.83 -3.17 9.74
C ARG A 87 11.57 -4.20 8.89
N LEU A 88 11.35 -4.17 7.59
CA LEU A 88 12.02 -5.05 6.63
C LEU A 88 13.49 -4.66 6.48
N THR A 89 13.79 -3.37 6.40
CA THR A 89 15.17 -2.85 6.35
C THR A 89 15.93 -3.17 7.64
N ASP A 90 15.31 -3.06 8.81
CA ASP A 90 15.89 -3.52 10.08
C ASP A 90 16.25 -5.02 10.04
N ALA A 91 15.51 -5.80 9.26
CA ALA A 91 15.76 -7.22 9.05
C ALA A 91 16.74 -7.54 7.89
N GLY A 92 17.35 -6.51 7.29
CA GLY A 92 18.30 -6.65 6.18
C GLY A 92 17.64 -6.95 4.82
N ILE A 93 16.37 -6.61 4.66
CA ILE A 93 15.61 -6.81 3.41
C ILE A 93 15.51 -5.47 2.69
N HIS A 94 15.88 -5.45 1.41
CA HIS A 94 15.75 -4.30 0.53
C HIS A 94 14.30 -4.08 0.10
N CYS A 95 13.86 -2.81 0.15
CA CYS A 95 12.49 -2.42 -0.14
C CYS A 95 12.46 -1.32 -1.21
N GLY A 96 11.91 -1.63 -2.39
CA GLY A 96 11.59 -0.63 -3.40
C GLY A 96 10.13 -0.20 -3.32
N TYR A 97 9.82 0.98 -3.82
CA TYR A 97 8.47 1.53 -3.88
C TYR A 97 8.20 2.23 -5.22
N ILE A 98 7.05 1.96 -5.79
CA ILE A 98 6.61 2.61 -7.02
C ILE A 98 5.15 3.05 -6.86
N GLY A 99 4.87 4.33 -7.00
CA GLY A 99 3.52 4.87 -7.03
C GLY A 99 3.19 5.85 -5.91
N LYS A 100 1.90 6.05 -5.66
CA LYS A 100 1.39 7.05 -4.72
C LYS A 100 1.74 6.71 -3.28
N TRP A 101 2.53 7.57 -2.62
CA TRP A 101 2.87 7.44 -1.20
C TRP A 101 1.77 7.98 -0.29
N HIS A 102 1.55 9.28 -0.26
CA HIS A 102 0.49 9.98 0.45
C HIS A 102 0.48 9.74 1.97
N LEU A 103 1.65 9.62 2.61
CA LEU A 103 1.78 9.47 4.06
C LEU A 103 2.57 10.60 4.74
N ASP A 104 3.08 11.55 3.98
CA ASP A 104 3.99 12.60 4.41
C ASP A 104 3.32 13.98 4.60
N GLY A 105 1.99 14.05 4.56
CA GLY A 105 1.23 15.28 4.76
C GLY A 105 1.24 16.26 3.58
N GLY A 106 1.85 15.87 2.48
CA GLY A 106 1.70 16.58 1.20
C GLY A 106 0.29 16.42 0.63
N ASP A 107 0.12 16.84 -0.61
CA ASP A 107 -1.08 16.56 -1.37
C ASP A 107 -1.11 15.06 -1.81
N TYR A 108 -1.99 14.71 -2.73
CA TYR A 108 -2.10 13.35 -3.27
C TYR A 108 -0.81 12.75 -3.80
N PHE A 109 0.17 13.58 -4.15
CA PHE A 109 1.42 13.17 -4.75
C PHE A 109 2.54 12.94 -3.72
N GLY A 110 2.36 13.38 -2.47
CA GLY A 110 3.41 13.36 -1.47
C GLY A 110 4.44 14.49 -1.64
N LEU A 111 5.51 14.47 -0.87
CA LEU A 111 6.60 15.45 -0.93
C LEU A 111 7.71 15.04 -1.91
N GLY A 112 7.67 13.82 -2.45
CA GLY A 112 8.69 13.27 -3.36
C GLY A 112 9.96 12.78 -2.65
N THR A 113 10.05 12.92 -1.33
CA THR A 113 11.19 12.46 -0.54
C THR A 113 11.07 10.99 -0.20
N CYS A 114 12.14 10.22 -0.39
CA CYS A 114 12.19 8.83 0.03
C CYS A 114 12.18 8.76 1.56
N PRO A 115 11.16 8.11 2.17
CA PRO A 115 11.12 7.96 3.60
C PRO A 115 12.06 6.84 4.09
N ASP A 116 12.42 6.88 5.37
CA ASP A 116 13.22 5.84 5.99
C ASP A 116 12.61 4.44 5.79
N GLY A 117 13.46 3.48 5.50
CA GLY A 117 13.07 2.09 5.30
C GLY A 117 12.80 1.69 3.85
N TRP A 118 13.02 2.62 2.92
CA TRP A 118 12.95 2.38 1.48
C TRP A 118 14.30 2.67 0.85
N ASP A 119 14.67 1.92 -0.20
CA ASP A 119 15.90 2.13 -0.95
C ASP A 119 15.71 3.32 -1.90
N GLU A 120 16.50 4.37 -1.74
CA GLU A 120 16.40 5.60 -2.52
C GLU A 120 16.56 5.33 -4.04
N GLU A 121 17.41 4.39 -4.41
CA GLU A 121 17.61 3.94 -5.80
C GLU A 121 16.35 3.33 -6.42
N TYR A 122 15.44 2.79 -5.59
CA TYR A 122 14.20 2.13 -6.01
C TYR A 122 12.95 2.84 -5.49
N TRP A 123 13.08 4.13 -5.20
CA TRP A 123 11.98 4.98 -4.79
C TRP A 123 11.45 5.78 -5.98
N TYR A 124 10.23 5.46 -6.40
CA TYR A 124 9.53 6.13 -7.49
C TYR A 124 8.13 6.54 -7.05
N ASP A 125 8.05 7.64 -6.31
CA ASP A 125 6.79 8.28 -5.97
C ASP A 125 6.18 8.95 -7.21
N MET A 126 4.92 9.37 -7.13
CA MET A 126 4.22 10.03 -8.25
C MET A 126 4.80 11.40 -8.63
N ARG A 127 5.70 11.95 -7.84
CA ARG A 127 6.42 13.21 -8.12
C ARG A 127 7.83 13.02 -8.71
N CYS A 128 8.28 11.80 -8.82
CA CYS A 128 9.59 11.50 -9.37
C CYS A 128 9.58 11.49 -10.90
#